data_a5093292de1e2c0f158e2b7b538543a0
#
_entry.id   a5093292de1e2c0f158e2b7b538543a0
#
_cell.length_a   1.000
_cell.length_b   1.000
_cell.length_c   1.000
_cell.angle_alpha   90.00
_cell.angle_beta   90.00
_cell.angle_gamma   90.00
#
_symmetry.space_group_name_H-M   'P 1'
#
loop_
_entity.id
_entity.type
_entity.pdbx_description
1 polymer ?
#
loop_
_entity_poly.entity_id
_entity_poly.type
_entity_poly.pdbx_seq_one_letter_code
_entity_poly.pdbx_strand_id
1 'polypeptide(L)'
;MLPNSNFNANVLPVIAPAAIVDNAAFTSNVIDLASDAVAGAKFLAFAVQLGAIDAGLAVFRVQESDTLTNATTLGGAAADVLDVTESVTPGASDDNKVYLVTVDLRAPRKQFLQLQVTAGDGGAGTYLSAMAFPVLPHAIASNNNAAAHVTG
;
A
#
# COMPACT_ATOMS: atom_id res chain seq x y z
N MET A 1 -18.60 31.54 5.92
CA MET A 1 -17.85 31.07 4.75
C MET A 1 -17.02 29.90 5.22
N LEU A 2 -17.43 28.69 4.92
CA LEU A 2 -16.62 27.52 5.22
C LEU A 2 -15.36 27.61 4.34
N PRO A 3 -14.15 27.47 4.88
CA PRO A 3 -12.99 27.37 4.04
C PRO A 3 -13.23 26.19 3.09
N ASN A 4 -13.04 26.43 1.80
CA ASN A 4 -12.95 25.37 0.82
C ASN A 4 -11.85 24.41 1.32
N SER A 5 -12.22 23.41 2.06
CA SER A 5 -11.42 22.23 2.20
C SER A 5 -11.42 21.57 0.82
N ASN A 6 -10.55 22.06 -0.04
CA ASN A 6 -10.17 21.29 -1.20
C ASN A 6 -9.56 20.01 -0.64
N PHE A 7 -10.39 19.01 -0.48
CA PHE A 7 -9.98 17.63 -0.36
C PHE A 7 -9.40 17.25 -1.72
N ASN A 8 -8.29 17.87 -2.04
CA ASN A 8 -7.42 17.42 -3.13
C ASN A 8 -6.56 16.28 -2.54
N ALA A 9 -7.24 15.26 -2.05
CA ALA A 9 -6.58 14.00 -1.79
C ALA A 9 -6.21 13.45 -3.16
N ASN A 10 -4.97 13.63 -3.57
CA ASN A 10 -4.43 12.93 -4.71
C ASN A 10 -4.49 11.43 -4.38
N VAL A 11 -5.51 10.76 -4.88
CA VAL A 11 -5.64 9.32 -4.77
C VAL A 11 -4.74 8.71 -5.84
N LEU A 12 -3.73 7.98 -5.40
CA LEU A 12 -2.80 7.30 -6.28
C LEU A 12 -3.25 5.84 -6.46
N PRO A 13 -3.58 5.41 -7.68
CA PRO A 13 -3.87 4.00 -7.93
C PRO A 13 -2.57 3.18 -7.74
N VAL A 14 -2.60 2.20 -6.86
CA VAL A 14 -1.44 1.35 -6.55
C VAL A 14 -1.60 -0.03 -7.16
N ILE A 15 -2.69 -0.73 -6.84
CA ILE A 15 -3.03 -2.02 -7.43
C ILE A 15 -4.46 -1.90 -7.95
N ALA A 16 -4.64 -2.08 -9.26
CA ALA A 16 -5.97 -2.15 -9.87
C ALA A 16 -6.74 -3.36 -9.32
N PRO A 17 -8.09 -3.29 -9.21
CA PRO A 17 -8.87 -4.44 -8.80
C PRO A 17 -8.52 -5.68 -9.64
N ALA A 18 -8.02 -6.71 -9.00
CA ALA A 18 -7.56 -7.93 -9.65
C ALA A 18 -7.84 -9.16 -8.78
N ALA A 19 -7.89 -10.32 -9.44
CA ALA A 19 -7.92 -11.62 -8.81
C ALA A 19 -6.66 -12.38 -9.19
N ILE A 20 -5.93 -12.87 -8.21
CA ILE A 20 -4.68 -13.59 -8.42
C ILE A 20 -4.75 -14.93 -7.67
N VAL A 21 -4.30 -15.99 -8.32
CA VAL A 21 -4.24 -17.35 -7.78
C VAL A 21 -2.78 -17.80 -7.59
N ASP A 22 -2.59 -18.76 -6.69
CA ASP A 22 -1.35 -19.56 -6.56
C ASP A 22 -0.04 -18.75 -6.48
N ASN A 23 0.28 -18.18 -5.33
CA ASN A 23 1.57 -17.56 -5.05
C ASN A 23 2.01 -16.49 -6.07
N ALA A 24 1.08 -15.96 -6.88
CA ALA A 24 1.41 -14.93 -7.86
C ALA A 24 1.32 -13.53 -7.25
N ALA A 25 2.21 -12.65 -7.72
CA ALA A 25 2.26 -11.26 -7.28
C ALA A 25 1.22 -10.39 -8.00
N PHE A 26 0.61 -9.46 -7.26
CA PHE A 26 -0.18 -8.39 -7.84
C PHE A 26 0.74 -7.36 -8.52
N THR A 27 0.35 -6.91 -9.70
CA THR A 27 1.04 -5.78 -10.35
C THR A 27 0.74 -4.49 -9.59
N SER A 28 1.78 -3.89 -9.03
CA SER A 28 1.70 -2.66 -8.26
C SER A 28 2.44 -1.52 -8.95
N ASN A 29 1.83 -0.34 -8.98
CA ASN A 29 2.50 0.86 -9.45
C ASN A 29 3.54 1.33 -8.44
N VAL A 30 4.63 1.89 -8.94
CA VAL A 30 5.64 2.58 -8.13
C VAL A 30 5.20 4.01 -7.88
N ILE A 31 5.42 4.50 -6.66
CA ILE A 31 5.17 5.89 -6.27
C ILE A 31 6.50 6.64 -6.21
N ASP A 32 6.60 7.70 -6.99
CA ASP A 32 7.74 8.62 -6.96
C ASP A 32 7.48 9.71 -5.90
N LEU A 33 8.28 9.70 -4.84
CA LEU A 33 8.18 10.68 -3.74
C LEU A 33 8.64 12.09 -4.15
N ALA A 34 9.36 12.23 -5.27
CA ALA A 34 9.72 13.53 -5.83
C ALA A 34 8.58 14.16 -6.67
N SER A 35 7.49 13.43 -6.91
CA SER A 35 6.36 13.92 -7.69
C SER A 35 5.51 14.94 -6.93
N ASP A 36 4.87 15.85 -7.65
CA ASP A 36 3.93 16.82 -7.07
C ASP A 36 2.73 16.15 -6.37
N ALA A 37 2.42 14.91 -6.74
CA ALA A 37 1.31 14.16 -6.18
C ALA A 37 1.47 13.85 -4.68
N VAL A 38 2.71 13.77 -4.19
CA VAL A 38 3.04 13.52 -2.77
C VAL A 38 3.75 14.70 -2.10
N ALA A 39 3.92 15.80 -2.82
CA ALA A 39 4.62 16.97 -2.31
C ALA A 39 4.04 17.49 -0.99
N GLY A 40 4.89 17.67 0.01
CA GLY A 40 4.51 18.17 1.33
C GLY A 40 3.81 17.15 2.25
N ALA A 41 3.58 15.94 1.80
CA ALA A 41 3.05 14.88 2.65
C ALA A 41 4.04 14.49 3.75
N LYS A 42 3.52 14.20 4.94
CA LYS A 42 4.30 13.69 6.07
C LYS A 42 4.19 12.17 6.21
N PHE A 43 3.14 11.63 5.65
CA PHE A 43 2.87 10.19 5.62
C PHE A 43 2.28 9.82 4.26
N LEU A 44 2.50 8.58 3.87
CA LEU A 44 1.81 7.96 2.75
C LEU A 44 1.01 6.78 3.28
N ALA A 45 -0.31 6.84 3.14
CA ALA A 45 -1.21 5.79 3.59
C ALA A 45 -1.66 4.93 2.40
N PHE A 46 -1.45 3.63 2.48
CA PHE A 46 -1.97 2.66 1.52
C PHE A 46 -3.25 2.05 2.10
N ALA A 47 -4.37 2.23 1.42
CA ALA A 47 -5.59 1.50 1.71
C ALA A 47 -5.67 0.28 0.80
N VAL A 48 -5.54 -0.90 1.39
CA VAL A 48 -5.57 -2.18 0.70
C VAL A 48 -6.90 -2.85 1.01
N GLN A 49 -7.73 -2.97 0.00
CA GLN A 49 -9.04 -3.60 0.12
C GLN A 49 -8.97 -5.04 -0.38
N LEU A 50 -9.27 -5.96 0.51
CA LEU A 50 -9.46 -7.37 0.18
C LEU A 50 -10.91 -7.61 -0.23
N GLY A 51 -11.10 -8.45 -1.23
CA GLY A 51 -12.36 -9.14 -1.49
C GLY A 51 -12.34 -10.52 -0.85
N ALA A 52 -12.75 -11.55 -1.58
CA ALA A 52 -12.58 -12.93 -1.13
C ALA A 52 -11.09 -13.31 -1.13
N ILE A 53 -10.68 -14.04 -0.09
CA ILE A 53 -9.33 -14.55 0.08
C ILE A 53 -9.40 -15.99 0.60
N ASP A 54 -8.82 -16.95 -0.12
CA ASP A 54 -8.86 -18.37 0.25
C ASP A 54 -7.63 -18.84 1.01
N ALA A 55 -6.52 -18.14 0.88
CA ALA A 55 -5.29 -18.38 1.65
C ALA A 55 -4.66 -17.07 2.10
N GLY A 56 -3.90 -17.10 3.18
CA GLY A 56 -3.16 -15.90 3.65
C GLY A 56 -2.20 -15.36 2.61
N LEU A 57 -2.00 -14.05 2.59
CA LEU A 57 -1.03 -13.43 1.69
C LEU A 57 0.38 -13.96 1.97
N ALA A 58 1.11 -14.34 0.93
CA ALA A 58 2.50 -14.80 1.05
C ALA A 58 3.48 -13.62 1.23
N VAL A 59 3.16 -12.47 0.64
CA VAL A 59 3.93 -11.21 0.80
C VAL A 59 2.96 -10.06 0.97
N PHE A 60 3.23 -9.22 1.96
CA PHE A 60 2.53 -7.96 2.16
C PHE A 60 3.50 -6.97 2.79
N ARG A 61 4.14 -6.13 1.98
CA ARG A 61 5.19 -5.21 2.43
C ARG A 61 5.26 -3.95 1.58
N VAL A 62 5.92 -2.91 2.11
CA VAL A 62 6.31 -1.72 1.36
C VAL A 62 7.83 -1.71 1.22
N GLN A 63 8.31 -1.54 0.00
CA GLN A 63 9.74 -1.43 -0.31
C GLN A 63 10.09 -0.06 -0.88
N GLU A 64 11.36 0.31 -0.75
CA GLU A 64 11.91 1.54 -1.31
C GLU A 64 13.19 1.29 -2.12
N SER A 65 13.42 2.14 -3.14
CA SER A 65 14.64 2.15 -3.94
C SER A 65 14.92 3.55 -4.49
N ASP A 66 16.18 3.86 -4.77
CA ASP A 66 16.57 5.07 -5.50
C ASP A 66 16.55 4.90 -7.02
N THR A 67 16.32 3.69 -7.50
CA THR A 67 16.31 3.36 -8.93
C THR A 67 15.09 2.53 -9.31
N LEU A 68 14.74 2.58 -10.58
CA LEU A 68 13.72 1.73 -11.19
C LEU A 68 14.34 0.79 -12.20
N THR A 69 13.84 -0.44 -12.27
CA THR A 69 14.09 -1.35 -13.41
C THR A 69 13.17 -1.01 -14.57
N ASN A 70 11.90 -0.68 -14.25
CA ASN A 70 10.90 -0.20 -15.19
C ASN A 70 9.80 0.56 -14.42
N ALA A 71 8.77 1.04 -15.12
CA ALA A 71 7.70 1.86 -14.53
C ALA A 71 6.92 1.20 -13.37
N THR A 72 6.98 -0.13 -13.25
CA THR A 72 6.23 -0.91 -12.25
C THR A 72 7.14 -1.77 -11.37
N THR A 73 8.46 -1.57 -11.43
CA THR A 73 9.41 -2.43 -10.71
C THR A 73 10.56 -1.61 -10.14
N LEU A 74 10.76 -1.68 -8.84
CA LEU A 74 11.93 -1.10 -8.19
C LEU A 74 13.21 -1.72 -8.73
N GLY A 75 14.24 -0.90 -8.87
CA GLY A 75 15.57 -1.32 -9.32
C GLY A 75 16.55 -1.48 -8.17
N GLY A 76 17.72 -2.01 -8.49
CA GLY A 76 18.82 -2.15 -7.54
C GLY A 76 18.47 -3.03 -6.33
N ALA A 77 19.08 -2.73 -5.21
CA ALA A 77 18.79 -3.36 -3.93
C ALA A 77 17.62 -2.62 -3.26
N ALA A 78 16.39 -3.02 -3.59
CA ALA A 78 15.20 -2.54 -2.88
C ALA A 78 15.28 -2.98 -1.40
N ALA A 79 14.91 -2.08 -0.50
CA ALA A 79 14.93 -2.33 0.94
C ALA A 79 13.49 -2.30 1.50
N ASP A 80 13.21 -3.14 2.48
CA ASP A 80 11.92 -3.12 3.16
C ASP A 80 11.83 -1.87 4.05
N VAL A 81 10.79 -1.08 3.83
CA VAL A 81 10.38 0.02 4.71
C VAL A 81 9.52 -0.54 5.83
N LEU A 82 8.65 -1.46 5.49
CA LEU A 82 7.70 -2.08 6.38
C LEU A 82 7.32 -3.46 5.83
N ASP A 83 7.60 -4.52 6.58
CA ASP A 83 7.07 -5.84 6.30
C ASP A 83 5.80 -6.07 7.13
N VAL A 84 4.65 -5.90 6.47
CA VAL A 84 3.34 -6.06 7.10
C VAL A 84 3.04 -7.54 7.33
N THR A 85 3.63 -8.44 6.54
CA THR A 85 3.44 -9.89 6.67
C THR A 85 3.91 -10.40 8.03
N GLU A 86 4.97 -9.80 8.59
CA GLU A 86 5.47 -10.16 9.92
C GLU A 86 4.58 -9.67 11.06
N SER A 87 3.83 -8.57 10.84
CA SER A 87 3.04 -7.92 11.87
C SER A 87 1.56 -8.32 11.84
N VAL A 88 0.99 -8.35 10.64
CA VAL A 88 -0.43 -8.68 10.39
C VAL A 88 -0.51 -9.39 9.04
N THR A 89 -0.67 -10.69 9.07
CA THR A 89 -0.89 -11.46 7.84
C THR A 89 -2.37 -11.58 7.56
N PRO A 90 -2.90 -10.96 6.49
CA PRO A 90 -4.26 -11.24 6.06
C PRO A 90 -4.42 -12.72 5.76
N GLY A 91 -5.39 -13.34 6.38
CA GLY A 91 -5.66 -14.78 6.29
C GLY A 91 -6.98 -15.08 5.58
N ALA A 92 -7.29 -16.35 5.37
CA ALA A 92 -8.50 -16.81 4.71
C ALA A 92 -9.83 -16.36 5.38
N SER A 93 -9.77 -15.84 6.60
CA SER A 93 -10.94 -15.27 7.30
C SER A 93 -11.09 -13.75 7.15
N ASP A 94 -10.24 -13.12 6.35
CA ASP A 94 -10.17 -11.66 6.22
C ASP A 94 -10.90 -11.14 4.98
N ASP A 95 -11.89 -11.89 4.52
CA ASP A 95 -12.76 -11.49 3.42
C ASP A 95 -13.36 -10.09 3.64
N ASN A 96 -13.32 -9.29 2.59
CA ASN A 96 -13.91 -7.94 2.53
C ASN A 96 -13.37 -6.95 3.58
N LYS A 97 -12.17 -7.20 4.13
CA LYS A 97 -11.51 -6.27 5.04
C LYS A 97 -10.68 -5.23 4.31
N VAL A 98 -10.45 -4.11 4.99
CA VAL A 98 -9.53 -3.05 4.53
C VAL A 98 -8.37 -2.94 5.50
N TYR A 99 -7.16 -2.99 4.95
CA TYR A 99 -5.92 -2.74 5.67
C TYR A 99 -5.41 -1.35 5.36
N LEU A 100 -5.06 -0.59 6.39
CA LEU A 100 -4.41 0.70 6.24
C LEU A 100 -2.94 0.58 6.66
N VAL A 101 -2.04 0.74 5.69
CA VAL A 101 -0.60 0.72 5.90
C VAL A 101 -0.07 2.13 5.75
N THR A 102 0.61 2.66 6.77
CA THR A 102 1.09 4.05 6.76
C THR A 102 2.61 4.07 6.83
N VAL A 103 3.23 4.76 5.87
CA VAL A 103 4.68 5.01 5.82
C VAL A 103 4.96 6.44 6.28
N ASP A 104 5.88 6.60 7.23
CA ASP A 104 6.36 7.90 7.68
C ASP A 104 7.39 8.48 6.70
N LEU A 105 7.03 9.58 6.04
CA LEU A 105 7.89 10.28 5.08
C LEU A 105 8.79 11.34 5.73
N ARG A 106 8.70 11.56 7.04
CA ARG A 106 9.59 12.48 7.78
C ARG A 106 10.95 11.86 8.03
N ALA A 107 11.03 10.53 8.10
CA ALA A 107 12.30 9.81 8.10
C ALA A 107 12.93 9.86 6.71
N PRO A 108 14.27 9.76 6.61
CA PRO A 108 14.94 9.62 5.32
C PRO A 108 14.36 8.45 4.54
N ARG A 109 13.95 8.71 3.28
CA ARG A 109 13.39 7.72 2.38
C ARG A 109 14.13 7.75 1.05
N LYS A 110 14.16 6.63 0.36
CA LYS A 110 14.58 6.57 -1.03
C LYS A 110 13.49 7.16 -1.93
N GLN A 111 13.85 7.48 -3.17
CA GLN A 111 12.96 8.22 -4.06
C GLN A 111 11.67 7.46 -4.39
N PHE A 112 11.74 6.14 -4.55
CA PHE A 112 10.61 5.34 -5.02
C PHE A 112 10.11 4.39 -3.93
N LEU A 113 8.78 4.35 -3.76
CA LEU A 113 8.09 3.39 -2.89
C LEU A 113 7.22 2.46 -3.72
N GLN A 114 7.10 1.20 -3.29
CA GLN A 114 6.20 0.23 -3.88
C GLN A 114 5.57 -0.66 -2.82
N LEU A 115 4.24 -0.78 -2.86
CA LEU A 115 3.51 -1.79 -2.12
C LEU A 115 3.63 -3.12 -2.88
N GLN A 116 4.16 -4.15 -2.25
CA GLN A 116 4.26 -5.49 -2.81
C GLN A 116 3.29 -6.42 -2.11
N VAL A 117 2.46 -7.09 -2.90
CA VAL A 117 1.50 -8.07 -2.42
C VAL A 117 1.59 -9.31 -3.30
N THR A 118 1.69 -10.48 -2.66
CA THR A 118 1.64 -11.78 -3.33
C THR A 118 0.53 -12.60 -2.71
N ALA A 119 -0.33 -13.18 -3.53
CA ALA A 119 -1.37 -14.08 -3.08
C ALA A 119 -0.76 -15.31 -2.40
N GLY A 120 -1.50 -15.92 -1.48
CA GLY A 120 -1.11 -17.18 -0.90
C GLY A 120 -1.38 -18.37 -1.84
N ASP A 121 -1.04 -19.57 -1.37
CA ASP A 121 -1.20 -20.82 -2.09
C ASP A 121 -2.65 -21.34 -1.94
N GLY A 122 -3.55 -20.77 -2.70
CA GLY A 122 -4.98 -21.09 -2.67
C GLY A 122 -5.61 -21.12 -4.07
N GLY A 123 -6.32 -22.19 -4.39
CA GLY A 123 -6.85 -22.45 -5.72
C GLY A 123 -8.01 -21.56 -6.17
N ALA A 124 -8.70 -20.88 -5.23
CA ALA A 124 -9.77 -19.91 -5.56
C ALA A 124 -9.24 -18.49 -5.72
N GLY A 125 -8.07 -18.22 -5.13
CA GLY A 125 -7.34 -16.97 -5.30
C GLY A 125 -7.73 -15.85 -4.35
N THR A 126 -7.05 -14.74 -4.50
CA THR A 126 -7.24 -13.53 -3.71
C THR A 126 -7.71 -12.39 -4.61
N TYR A 127 -8.79 -11.73 -4.19
CA TYR A 127 -9.28 -10.49 -4.81
C TYR A 127 -8.76 -9.30 -4.01
N LEU A 128 -8.09 -8.37 -4.68
CA LEU A 128 -7.47 -7.23 -4.01
C LEU A 128 -7.44 -6.00 -4.90
N SER A 129 -7.54 -4.85 -4.28
CA SER A 129 -7.18 -3.55 -4.86
C SER A 129 -6.46 -2.70 -3.82
N ALA A 130 -5.63 -1.76 -4.28
CA ALA A 130 -4.98 -0.84 -3.38
C ALA A 130 -4.85 0.56 -3.99
N MET A 131 -4.98 1.55 -3.13
CA MET A 131 -4.75 2.95 -3.44
C MET A 131 -3.91 3.60 -2.35
N ALA A 132 -3.17 4.65 -2.69
CA ALA A 132 -2.40 5.40 -1.73
C ALA A 132 -2.86 6.85 -1.65
N PHE A 133 -2.70 7.42 -0.46
CA PHE A 133 -3.08 8.80 -0.14
C PHE A 133 -1.91 9.50 0.53
N PRO A 134 -1.43 10.63 -0.01
CA PRO A 134 -0.54 11.50 0.74
C PRO A 134 -1.31 12.15 1.89
N VAL A 135 -0.78 12.04 3.11
CA VAL A 135 -1.45 12.53 4.33
C VAL A 135 -0.70 13.74 4.85
N LEU A 136 -1.42 14.85 4.96
CA LEU A 136 -0.92 16.08 5.60
C LEU A 136 -1.04 15.98 7.13
N PRO A 137 -0.22 16.73 7.90
CA PRO A 137 -0.06 16.54 9.36
C PRO A 137 -1.33 16.62 10.20
N HIS A 138 -2.41 17.21 9.70
CA HIS A 138 -3.65 17.41 10.45
C HIS A 138 -4.76 16.38 10.14
N ALA A 139 -4.48 15.38 9.30
CA ALA A 139 -5.50 14.48 8.76
C ALA A 139 -5.40 13.03 9.22
N ILE A 140 -4.59 12.71 10.24
CA ILE A 140 -4.55 11.35 10.78
C ILE A 140 -5.79 11.15 11.65
N ALA A 141 -6.92 10.92 11.00
CA ALA A 141 -8.06 10.35 11.70
C ALA A 141 -7.80 8.85 11.86
N SER A 142 -7.90 8.34 13.08
CA SER A 142 -7.92 6.90 13.31
C SER A 142 -9.12 6.31 12.54
N ASN A 143 -8.87 5.54 11.51
CA ASN A 143 -9.94 4.86 10.80
C ASN A 143 -10.25 3.55 11.54
N ASN A 144 -11.26 3.61 12.42
CA ASN A 144 -11.71 2.46 13.19
C ASN A 144 -12.30 1.32 12.33
N ASN A 145 -12.45 1.54 11.02
CA ASN A 145 -12.98 0.53 10.08
C ASN A 145 -11.88 -0.26 9.38
N ALA A 146 -10.61 0.10 9.57
CA ALA A 146 -9.51 -0.70 9.05
C ALA A 146 -9.31 -1.96 9.88
N ALA A 147 -9.07 -3.08 9.24
CA ALA A 147 -8.79 -4.35 9.92
C ALA A 147 -7.45 -4.30 10.68
N ALA A 148 -6.50 -3.50 10.17
CA ALA A 148 -5.24 -3.24 10.83
C ALA A 148 -4.72 -1.84 10.47
N HIS A 149 -4.01 -1.24 11.40
CA HIS A 149 -3.24 -0.01 11.20
C HIS A 149 -1.80 -0.30 11.55
N VAL A 150 -0.92 -0.25 10.55
CA VAL A 150 0.52 -0.51 10.70
C VAL A 150 1.29 0.72 10.24
N THR A 151 2.23 1.19 11.08
CA THR A 151 3.10 2.33 10.79
C THR A 151 4.56 1.90 10.77
N GLY A 152 5.28 2.40 9.81
CA GLY A 152 6.73 2.23 9.67
C GLY A 152 7.48 3.55 9.56
#